data_621fa1be91979877c1bbffaff0703c2f
#
_entry.id   621fa1be91979877c1bbffaff0703c2f
#
_cell.length_a   1.000
_cell.length_b   1.000
_cell.length_c   1.000
_cell.angle_alpha   90.00
_cell.angle_beta   90.00
_cell.angle_gamma   90.00
#
_symmetry.space_group_name_H-M   'P 1'
#
loop_
_entity.id
_entity.type
_entity.pdbx_description
1 polymer ?
#
loop_
_entity_poly.entity_id
_entity_poly.type
_entity_poly.pdbx_seq_one_letter_code
_entity_poly.pdbx_strand_id
1 'polypeptide(L)'
;MHARTAAVVALISLSFAPAALADTSTPGTLTVDGQGSVMVTPDVAALSLSVTRSAPTSAPALSAANRRVDAIVHAVRGAGVPASRIQTESINTTCAGIRVGPKGHKHLIRRCTASESLSITSTAAIVGRVIDAATHAGANSINGPDFSFANPSAGEVAAENAAITDARNQANAAAAQLGYTVTGVQSISLNPQSGVVAAPGGASPPTATGAPSTPTTVHPGAEEVDATVAVVFTIAPVTSGR
;
A
#
# COMPACT_ATOMS: atom_id res chain seq x y z
N MET A 1 7.33 37.80 -107.89
CA MET A 1 7.40 38.46 -106.58
C MET A 1 7.25 37.38 -105.54
N HIS A 2 8.36 37.03 -104.89
CA HIS A 2 8.44 35.88 -104.01
C HIS A 2 8.59 36.32 -102.59
N ALA A 3 7.61 36.04 -101.72
CA ALA A 3 7.69 36.27 -100.32
C ALA A 3 8.20 35.00 -99.62
N ARG A 4 9.33 35.08 -98.96
CA ARG A 4 9.88 33.97 -98.13
C ARG A 4 9.42 34.16 -96.70
N THR A 5 8.63 33.25 -96.21
CA THR A 5 8.27 33.13 -94.79
C THR A 5 9.31 32.29 -94.07
N ALA A 6 10.01 32.86 -93.11
CA ALA A 6 10.92 32.14 -92.22
C ALA A 6 10.16 31.64 -91.01
N ALA A 7 10.22 30.34 -90.82
CA ALA A 7 9.65 29.67 -89.61
C ALA A 7 10.73 29.67 -88.51
N VAL A 8 10.42 30.26 -87.33
CA VAL A 8 11.25 30.20 -86.14
C VAL A 8 10.79 29.02 -85.32
N VAL A 9 11.65 28.02 -85.18
CA VAL A 9 11.43 26.87 -84.29
C VAL A 9 11.99 27.24 -82.91
N ALA A 10 11.10 27.43 -81.89
CA ALA A 10 11.48 27.64 -80.52
C ALA A 10 11.63 26.23 -79.83
N LEU A 11 12.87 25.86 -79.47
CA LEU A 11 13.17 24.72 -78.65
C LEU A 11 12.85 25.03 -77.19
N ILE A 12 11.81 24.46 -76.61
CA ILE A 12 11.50 24.47 -75.16
C ILE A 12 12.30 23.34 -74.54
N SER A 13 13.38 23.64 -73.82
CA SER A 13 14.15 22.72 -73.00
C SER A 13 13.42 22.50 -71.68
N LEU A 14 12.77 21.35 -71.53
CA LEU A 14 12.11 20.92 -70.28
C LEU A 14 13.18 20.42 -69.30
N SER A 15 13.55 21.26 -68.34
CA SER A 15 14.48 20.91 -67.26
C SER A 15 13.76 19.99 -66.26
N PHE A 16 14.06 18.71 -66.32
CA PHE A 16 13.66 17.73 -65.31
C PHE A 16 14.55 17.91 -64.09
N ALA A 17 14.05 18.56 -63.01
CA ALA A 17 14.69 18.56 -61.72
C ALA A 17 14.42 17.18 -61.06
N PRO A 18 15.44 16.45 -60.59
CA PRO A 18 15.21 15.24 -59.82
C PRO A 18 14.53 15.63 -58.50
N ALA A 19 13.29 15.20 -58.29
CA ALA A 19 12.66 15.25 -56.99
C ALA A 19 13.48 14.35 -56.05
N ALA A 20 14.18 14.97 -55.11
CA ALA A 20 14.79 14.25 -53.99
C ALA A 20 13.64 13.57 -53.22
N LEU A 21 13.53 12.26 -53.38
CA LEU A 21 12.69 11.42 -52.52
C LEU A 21 13.29 11.55 -51.11
N ALA A 22 12.68 12.37 -50.28
CA ALA A 22 12.96 12.36 -48.86
C ALA A 22 12.54 10.94 -48.40
N ASP A 23 13.51 10.11 -48.01
CA ASP A 23 13.28 8.82 -47.34
C ASP A 23 12.55 9.13 -46.04
N THR A 24 11.23 9.11 -46.08
CA THR A 24 10.38 9.07 -44.88
C THR A 24 10.49 7.68 -44.30
N SER A 25 11.60 7.41 -43.61
CA SER A 25 11.73 6.21 -42.81
C SER A 25 10.64 6.25 -41.74
N THR A 26 9.62 5.43 -41.90
CA THR A 26 8.59 5.24 -40.88
C THR A 26 9.30 4.84 -39.59
N PRO A 27 9.11 5.59 -38.49
CA PRO A 27 9.76 5.24 -37.23
C PRO A 27 9.32 3.84 -36.81
N GLY A 28 10.28 2.97 -36.52
CA GLY A 28 10.02 1.65 -35.97
C GLY A 28 9.47 1.76 -34.56
N THR A 29 8.79 0.73 -34.11
CA THR A 29 8.31 0.65 -32.72
C THR A 29 8.97 -0.53 -32.02
N LEU A 30 9.22 -0.35 -30.70
CA LEU A 30 9.75 -1.37 -29.82
C LEU A 30 8.84 -1.42 -28.59
N THR A 31 8.23 -2.59 -28.36
CA THR A 31 7.41 -2.82 -27.15
C THR A 31 8.26 -3.54 -26.12
N VAL A 32 8.24 -3.03 -24.89
CA VAL A 32 8.99 -3.58 -23.75
C VAL A 32 8.11 -3.60 -22.52
N ASP A 33 8.15 -4.69 -21.78
CA ASP A 33 7.53 -4.83 -20.48
C ASP A 33 8.59 -4.58 -19.39
N GLY A 34 8.41 -3.52 -18.61
CA GLY A 34 9.27 -3.22 -17.48
C GLY A 34 8.67 -3.73 -16.18
N GLN A 35 9.52 -4.15 -15.27
CA GLN A 35 9.16 -4.61 -13.94
C GLN A 35 9.85 -3.76 -12.88
N GLY A 36 9.13 -3.48 -11.80
CA GLY A 36 9.67 -2.74 -10.67
C GLY A 36 9.12 -3.27 -9.37
N SER A 37 9.98 -3.39 -8.36
CA SER A 37 9.58 -3.73 -7.01
C SER A 37 10.21 -2.78 -6.01
N VAL A 38 9.50 -2.51 -4.92
CA VAL A 38 10.00 -1.72 -3.79
C VAL A 38 9.57 -2.35 -2.47
N MET A 39 10.48 -2.33 -1.50
CA MET A 39 10.18 -2.75 -0.13
C MET A 39 9.66 -1.55 0.65
N VAL A 40 8.45 -1.65 1.20
CA VAL A 40 7.81 -0.59 1.99
C VAL A 40 7.52 -1.11 3.39
N THR A 41 7.85 -0.31 4.41
CA THR A 41 7.53 -0.65 5.80
C THR A 41 6.22 0.01 6.20
N PRO A 42 5.21 -0.75 6.70
CA PRO A 42 3.97 -0.20 7.21
C PRO A 42 4.20 0.83 8.31
N ASP A 43 3.47 1.93 8.27
CA ASP A 43 3.59 3.06 9.20
C ASP A 43 2.39 3.22 10.13
N VAL A 44 1.30 2.50 9.87
CA VAL A 44 0.06 2.49 10.67
C VAL A 44 -0.11 1.13 11.33
N ALA A 45 -0.59 1.14 12.57
CA ALA A 45 -0.95 -0.05 13.34
C ALA A 45 -2.34 0.11 13.94
N ALA A 46 -3.23 -0.85 13.69
CA ALA A 46 -4.56 -0.92 14.28
C ALA A 46 -4.61 -1.99 15.37
N LEU A 47 -5.25 -1.66 16.49
CA LEU A 47 -5.46 -2.54 17.63
C LEU A 47 -6.95 -2.58 17.97
N SER A 48 -7.47 -3.76 18.31
CA SER A 48 -8.77 -3.92 18.94
C SER A 48 -8.59 -4.31 20.41
N LEU A 49 -9.17 -3.51 21.31
CA LEU A 49 -9.11 -3.71 22.75
C LEU A 49 -10.49 -4.06 23.27
N SER A 50 -10.56 -4.93 24.26
CA SER A 50 -11.82 -5.17 24.95
C SER A 50 -11.70 -5.08 26.47
N VAL A 51 -12.79 -4.59 27.07
CA VAL A 51 -12.98 -4.49 28.51
C VAL A 51 -14.24 -5.24 28.89
N THR A 52 -14.13 -6.14 29.83
CA THR A 52 -15.27 -6.91 30.37
C THR A 52 -15.35 -6.73 31.88
N ARG A 53 -16.53 -6.37 32.38
CA ARG A 53 -16.83 -6.24 33.83
C ARG A 53 -18.14 -6.91 34.17
N SER A 54 -18.19 -7.49 35.35
CA SER A 54 -19.41 -8.19 35.83
C SER A 54 -19.88 -7.63 37.15
N ALA A 55 -21.21 -7.57 37.32
CA ALA A 55 -21.87 -7.15 38.55
C ALA A 55 -23.22 -7.85 38.71
N PRO A 56 -23.88 -7.76 39.86
CA PRO A 56 -25.22 -8.40 40.07
C PRO A 56 -26.31 -7.83 39.16
N THR A 57 -26.17 -6.57 38.69
CA THR A 57 -27.12 -5.92 37.77
C THR A 57 -26.38 -5.20 36.62
N SER A 58 -27.11 -4.86 35.55
CA SER A 58 -26.52 -4.29 34.33
C SER A 58 -25.88 -2.91 34.54
N ALA A 59 -26.55 -2.03 35.30
CA ALA A 59 -26.05 -0.66 35.49
C ALA A 59 -24.69 -0.59 36.21
N PRO A 60 -24.45 -1.29 37.34
CA PRO A 60 -23.10 -1.36 37.93
C PRO A 60 -22.06 -2.04 37.03
N ALA A 61 -22.44 -3.07 36.26
CA ALA A 61 -21.53 -3.73 35.33
C ALA A 61 -21.04 -2.74 34.24
N LEU A 62 -21.98 -2.02 33.59
CA LEU A 62 -21.67 -1.02 32.59
C LEU A 62 -20.85 0.15 33.17
N SER A 63 -21.25 0.68 34.35
CA SER A 63 -20.50 1.75 35.01
C SER A 63 -19.04 1.34 35.34
N ALA A 64 -18.83 0.06 35.71
CA ALA A 64 -17.49 -0.45 35.95
C ALA A 64 -16.67 -0.62 34.64
N ALA A 65 -17.31 -0.99 33.53
CA ALA A 65 -16.67 -1.07 32.22
C ALA A 65 -16.28 0.34 31.75
N ASN A 66 -17.20 1.30 31.76
CA ASN A 66 -16.95 2.69 31.33
C ASN A 66 -15.76 3.30 32.08
N ARG A 67 -15.70 3.20 33.42
CA ARG A 67 -14.55 3.69 34.19
C ARG A 67 -13.23 3.07 33.76
N ARG A 68 -13.25 1.82 33.35
CA ARG A 68 -12.03 1.15 32.87
C ARG A 68 -11.65 1.61 31.47
N VAL A 69 -12.65 1.78 30.59
CA VAL A 69 -12.44 2.37 29.25
C VAL A 69 -11.88 3.76 29.34
N ASP A 70 -12.42 4.61 30.21
CA ASP A 70 -11.89 5.97 30.45
C ASP A 70 -10.41 5.96 30.86
N ALA A 71 -10.05 5.04 31.78
CA ALA A 71 -8.66 4.86 32.19
C ALA A 71 -7.74 4.42 31.06
N ILE A 72 -8.21 3.50 30.19
CA ILE A 72 -7.47 3.04 28.99
C ILE A 72 -7.31 4.18 27.99
N VAL A 73 -8.38 4.89 27.68
CA VAL A 73 -8.35 6.04 26.76
C VAL A 73 -7.36 7.10 27.24
N HIS A 74 -7.38 7.40 28.53
CA HIS A 74 -6.43 8.37 29.12
C HIS A 74 -4.98 7.87 29.00
N ALA A 75 -4.70 6.60 29.30
CA ALA A 75 -3.36 6.02 29.21
C ALA A 75 -2.84 5.97 27.77
N VAL A 76 -3.68 5.54 26.83
CA VAL A 76 -3.34 5.44 25.40
C VAL A 76 -3.09 6.83 24.79
N ARG A 77 -3.85 7.85 25.20
CA ARG A 77 -3.59 9.24 24.81
C ARG A 77 -2.26 9.74 25.37
N GLY A 78 -1.94 9.36 26.59
CA GLY A 78 -0.62 9.64 27.20
C GLY A 78 0.53 8.96 26.45
N ALA A 79 0.29 7.82 25.80
CA ALA A 79 1.25 7.13 24.96
C ALA A 79 1.45 7.79 23.56
N GLY A 80 0.62 8.80 23.21
CA GLY A 80 0.76 9.59 21.99
C GLY A 80 -0.32 9.37 20.93
N VAL A 81 -1.40 8.65 21.25
CA VAL A 81 -2.52 8.46 20.32
C VAL A 81 -3.51 9.63 20.43
N PRO A 82 -3.82 10.35 19.36
CA PRO A 82 -4.82 11.42 19.39
C PRO A 82 -6.22 10.86 19.58
N ALA A 83 -7.11 11.62 20.23
CA ALA A 83 -8.48 11.19 20.53
C ALA A 83 -9.28 10.79 19.28
N SER A 84 -9.03 11.44 18.14
CA SER A 84 -9.66 11.13 16.84
C SER A 84 -9.36 9.73 16.29
N ARG A 85 -8.33 9.07 16.81
CA ARG A 85 -7.90 7.72 16.40
C ARG A 85 -8.30 6.64 17.43
N ILE A 86 -9.17 6.97 18.37
CA ILE A 86 -9.73 6.05 19.36
C ILE A 86 -11.24 6.03 19.16
N GLN A 87 -11.79 4.86 18.84
CA GLN A 87 -13.22 4.69 18.57
C GLN A 87 -13.80 3.57 19.41
N THR A 88 -15.01 3.76 19.93
CA THR A 88 -15.78 2.68 20.53
C THR A 88 -16.50 1.93 19.42
N GLU A 89 -16.22 0.64 19.28
CA GLU A 89 -16.83 -0.23 18.27
C GLU A 89 -18.15 -0.83 18.76
N SER A 90 -18.16 -1.30 20.01
CA SER A 90 -19.35 -1.95 20.56
C SER A 90 -19.45 -1.80 22.07
N ILE A 91 -20.68 -1.73 22.57
CA ILE A 91 -21.05 -1.84 23.98
C ILE A 91 -22.14 -2.89 24.08
N ASN A 92 -21.90 -3.94 24.86
CA ASN A 92 -22.86 -5.01 25.06
C ASN A 92 -23.03 -5.32 26.55
N THR A 93 -24.26 -5.57 26.97
CA THR A 93 -24.56 -5.97 28.34
C THR A 93 -25.51 -7.16 28.34
N THR A 94 -25.06 -8.27 28.94
CA THR A 94 -25.84 -9.51 29.03
C THR A 94 -26.00 -9.93 30.49
N CYS A 95 -27.19 -10.37 30.89
CA CYS A 95 -27.45 -10.89 32.23
C CYS A 95 -27.87 -12.35 32.16
N ALA A 96 -27.24 -13.17 32.98
CA ALA A 96 -27.57 -14.60 33.08
C ALA A 96 -27.70 -15.04 34.55
N GLY A 97 -28.49 -16.08 34.76
CA GLY A 97 -28.47 -16.80 36.02
C GLY A 97 -27.33 -17.83 36.03
N ILE A 98 -26.45 -17.73 37.02
CA ILE A 98 -25.36 -18.69 37.20
C ILE A 98 -25.55 -19.46 38.50
N ARG A 99 -25.22 -20.76 38.48
CA ARG A 99 -25.29 -21.60 39.68
C ARG A 99 -23.94 -21.58 40.39
N VAL A 100 -23.93 -21.06 41.63
CA VAL A 100 -22.74 -20.99 42.50
C VAL A 100 -22.94 -21.76 43.77
N GLY A 101 -21.89 -22.32 44.31
CA GLY A 101 -21.87 -23.10 45.54
C GLY A 101 -21.20 -24.45 45.36
N PRO A 102 -20.85 -25.12 46.47
CA PRO A 102 -20.25 -26.45 46.44
C PRO A 102 -21.20 -27.51 45.85
N LYS A 103 -20.66 -28.67 45.44
CA LYS A 103 -21.46 -29.76 44.92
C LYS A 103 -22.57 -30.12 45.90
N GLY A 104 -23.83 -30.15 45.44
CA GLY A 104 -25.01 -30.47 46.25
C GLY A 104 -25.77 -29.28 46.85
N HIS A 105 -25.15 -28.07 46.92
CA HIS A 105 -25.76 -26.85 47.49
C HIS A 105 -25.62 -25.63 46.57
N LYS A 106 -25.89 -25.80 45.28
CA LYS A 106 -25.83 -24.71 44.30
C LYS A 106 -27.09 -23.86 44.35
N HIS A 107 -26.94 -22.55 44.53
CA HIS A 107 -28.00 -21.57 44.40
C HIS A 107 -27.83 -20.75 43.12
N LEU A 108 -28.95 -20.27 42.58
CA LEU A 108 -28.97 -19.43 41.37
C LEU A 108 -28.75 -18.00 41.78
N ILE A 109 -27.71 -17.37 41.25
CA ILE A 109 -27.50 -15.93 41.36
C ILE A 109 -27.55 -15.29 39.97
N ARG A 110 -28.03 -14.06 39.88
CA ARG A 110 -27.97 -13.27 38.65
C ARG A 110 -26.61 -12.62 38.56
N ARG A 111 -26.00 -12.73 37.39
CA ARG A 111 -24.77 -11.98 37.03
C ARG A 111 -24.96 -11.30 35.71
N CYS A 112 -24.71 -10.01 35.66
CA CYS A 112 -24.68 -9.19 34.44
C CYS A 112 -23.22 -8.91 34.07
N THR A 113 -22.91 -9.03 32.79
CA THR A 113 -21.59 -8.76 32.24
C THR A 113 -21.74 -7.66 31.19
N ALA A 114 -20.98 -6.60 31.34
CA ALA A 114 -20.80 -5.54 30.34
C ALA A 114 -19.48 -5.74 29.63
N SER A 115 -19.49 -5.70 28.30
CA SER A 115 -18.32 -5.77 27.44
C SER A 115 -18.30 -4.56 26.52
N GLU A 116 -17.17 -3.89 26.46
CA GLU A 116 -16.92 -2.75 25.57
C GLU A 116 -15.69 -3.05 24.71
N SER A 117 -15.77 -2.72 23.41
CA SER A 117 -14.67 -2.85 22.46
C SER A 117 -14.27 -1.48 21.92
N LEU A 118 -12.96 -1.27 21.84
CA LEU A 118 -12.34 -0.06 21.30
C LEU A 118 -11.43 -0.42 20.13
N SER A 119 -11.51 0.35 19.06
CA SER A 119 -10.52 0.37 17.99
C SER A 119 -9.55 1.53 18.21
N ILE A 120 -8.27 1.25 18.13
CA ILE A 120 -7.21 2.24 18.30
C ILE A 120 -6.27 2.15 17.09
N THR A 121 -6.13 3.27 16.39
CA THR A 121 -5.16 3.39 15.31
C THR A 121 -3.99 4.25 15.78
N SER A 122 -2.78 3.72 15.67
CA SER A 122 -1.55 4.42 16.03
C SER A 122 -0.53 4.35 14.89
N THR A 123 0.61 5.00 15.05
CA THR A 123 1.76 4.73 14.18
C THR A 123 2.46 3.45 14.64
N ALA A 124 3.05 2.71 13.69
CA ALA A 124 3.80 1.50 13.98
C ALA A 124 4.92 1.74 15.02
N ALA A 125 5.51 2.93 15.00
CA ALA A 125 6.61 3.31 15.91
C ALA A 125 6.22 3.37 17.39
N ILE A 126 4.95 3.61 17.73
CA ILE A 126 4.50 3.76 19.12
C ILE A 126 3.60 2.62 19.59
N VAL A 127 3.23 1.69 18.71
CA VAL A 127 2.22 0.65 19.00
C VAL A 127 2.59 -0.18 20.24
N GLY A 128 3.85 -0.52 20.44
CA GLY A 128 4.29 -1.24 21.65
C GLY A 128 3.98 -0.49 22.94
N ARG A 129 4.26 0.84 22.98
CA ARG A 129 3.91 1.68 24.13
C ARG A 129 2.40 1.78 24.34
N VAL A 130 1.62 1.76 23.26
CA VAL A 130 0.15 1.76 23.35
C VAL A 130 -0.36 0.47 23.96
N ILE A 131 0.19 -0.68 23.57
CA ILE A 131 -0.12 -1.99 24.14
C ILE A 131 0.19 -2.02 25.64
N ASP A 132 1.40 -1.57 26.02
CA ASP A 132 1.80 -1.50 27.42
C ASP A 132 0.88 -0.60 28.25
N ALA A 133 0.59 0.61 27.74
CA ALA A 133 -0.30 1.56 28.38
C ALA A 133 -1.72 1.01 28.58
N ALA A 134 -2.29 0.36 27.55
CA ALA A 134 -3.61 -0.25 27.61
C ALA A 134 -3.66 -1.43 28.59
N THR A 135 -2.63 -2.26 28.60
CA THR A 135 -2.49 -3.41 29.51
C THR A 135 -2.43 -2.94 30.97
N HIS A 136 -1.57 -1.98 31.27
CA HIS A 136 -1.45 -1.40 32.62
C HIS A 136 -2.75 -0.70 33.07
N ALA A 137 -3.45 -0.05 32.14
CA ALA A 137 -4.76 0.54 32.41
C ALA A 137 -5.89 -0.49 32.59
N GLY A 138 -5.64 -1.78 32.32
CA GLY A 138 -6.51 -2.92 32.60
C GLY A 138 -7.43 -3.30 31.48
N ALA A 139 -6.98 -3.25 30.23
CA ALA A 139 -7.59 -3.96 29.12
C ALA A 139 -7.65 -5.45 29.42
N ASN A 140 -8.76 -6.10 29.07
CA ASN A 140 -8.94 -7.54 29.29
C ASN A 140 -8.39 -8.37 28.13
N SER A 141 -8.49 -7.84 26.92
CA SER A 141 -7.96 -8.44 25.70
C SER A 141 -7.45 -7.37 24.76
N ILE A 142 -6.38 -7.68 24.07
CA ILE A 142 -5.78 -6.86 23.00
C ILE A 142 -5.57 -7.78 21.83
N ASN A 143 -6.11 -7.43 20.66
CA ASN A 143 -5.93 -8.12 19.40
C ASN A 143 -5.24 -7.20 18.40
N GLY A 144 -4.42 -7.76 17.55
CA GLY A 144 -3.52 -7.05 16.64
C GLY A 144 -2.08 -7.01 17.19
N PRO A 145 -1.19 -6.14 16.68
CA PRO A 145 -1.50 -5.08 15.71
C PRO A 145 -1.68 -5.59 14.27
N ASP A 146 -2.64 -4.99 13.57
CA ASP A 146 -2.78 -5.12 12.13
C ASP A 146 -2.07 -3.92 11.48
N PHE A 147 -1.08 -4.21 10.66
CA PHE A 147 -0.26 -3.19 10.02
C PHE A 147 -0.81 -2.79 8.65
N SER A 148 -0.68 -1.50 8.32
CA SER A 148 -1.11 -0.94 7.05
C SER A 148 -0.30 0.32 6.73
N PHE A 149 -0.55 0.89 5.54
CA PHE A 149 0.08 2.12 5.08
C PHE A 149 -0.89 3.29 5.22
N ALA A 150 -0.41 4.43 5.73
CA ALA A 150 -1.18 5.68 5.72
C ALA A 150 -1.44 6.17 4.28
N ASN A 151 -0.51 5.90 3.39
CA ASN A 151 -0.62 6.19 1.95
C ASN A 151 -0.19 4.96 1.12
N PRO A 152 -1.10 4.02 0.83
CA PRO A 152 -0.79 2.85 0.01
C PRO A 152 -0.24 3.20 -1.38
N SER A 153 -0.77 4.27 -2.00
CA SER A 153 -0.36 4.68 -3.35
C SER A 153 1.10 5.14 -3.45
N ALA A 154 1.76 5.48 -2.33
CA ALA A 154 3.16 5.90 -2.38
C ALA A 154 4.09 4.74 -2.78
N GLY A 155 3.82 3.53 -2.29
CA GLY A 155 4.52 2.31 -2.69
C GLY A 155 4.28 1.94 -4.15
N GLU A 156 3.02 2.01 -4.58
CA GLU A 156 2.62 1.75 -5.96
C GLU A 156 3.34 2.68 -6.96
N VAL A 157 3.31 3.99 -6.71
CA VAL A 157 4.01 4.98 -7.55
C VAL A 157 5.52 4.74 -7.56
N ALA A 158 6.11 4.34 -6.45
CA ALA A 158 7.54 4.03 -6.41
C ALA A 158 7.88 2.77 -7.24
N ALA A 159 7.06 1.73 -7.17
CA ALA A 159 7.20 0.52 -7.97
C ALA A 159 6.98 0.80 -9.47
N GLU A 160 5.96 1.60 -9.83
CA GLU A 160 5.72 2.04 -11.21
C GLU A 160 6.92 2.81 -11.79
N ASN A 161 7.50 3.73 -11.02
CA ASN A 161 8.68 4.48 -11.44
C ASN A 161 9.90 3.56 -11.67
N ALA A 162 10.07 2.54 -10.82
CA ALA A 162 11.10 1.52 -11.01
C ALA A 162 10.85 0.72 -12.30
N ALA A 163 9.60 0.30 -12.56
CA ALA A 163 9.20 -0.42 -13.75
C ALA A 163 9.40 0.39 -15.05
N ILE A 164 9.07 1.70 -15.05
CA ILE A 164 9.31 2.61 -16.19
C ILE A 164 10.82 2.74 -16.45
N THR A 165 11.61 2.83 -15.39
CA THR A 165 13.07 2.91 -15.50
C THR A 165 13.66 1.64 -16.09
N ASP A 166 13.17 0.49 -15.67
CA ASP A 166 13.56 -0.82 -16.20
C ASP A 166 13.18 -0.96 -17.68
N ALA A 167 11.93 -0.64 -18.06
CA ALA A 167 11.48 -0.65 -19.46
C ALA A 167 12.37 0.23 -20.36
N ARG A 168 12.73 1.43 -19.88
CA ARG A 168 13.62 2.34 -20.61
C ARG A 168 15.02 1.78 -20.80
N ASN A 169 15.58 1.14 -19.76
CA ASN A 169 16.89 0.51 -19.81
C ASN A 169 16.90 -0.66 -20.79
N GLN A 170 15.90 -1.51 -20.75
CA GLN A 170 15.73 -2.63 -21.68
C GLN A 170 15.56 -2.14 -23.13
N ALA A 171 14.72 -1.12 -23.34
CA ALA A 171 14.51 -0.54 -24.67
C ALA A 171 15.80 0.04 -25.26
N ASN A 172 16.58 0.77 -24.48
CA ASN A 172 17.86 1.35 -24.92
C ASN A 172 18.88 0.25 -25.24
N ALA A 173 18.96 -0.78 -24.40
CA ALA A 173 19.88 -1.90 -24.63
C ALA A 173 19.50 -2.68 -25.92
N ALA A 174 18.22 -2.99 -26.12
CA ALA A 174 17.74 -3.70 -27.28
C ALA A 174 17.93 -2.87 -28.57
N ALA A 175 17.58 -1.57 -28.55
CA ALA A 175 17.74 -0.68 -29.68
C ALA A 175 19.24 -0.58 -30.10
N ALA A 176 20.14 -0.39 -29.13
CA ALA A 176 21.57 -0.29 -29.39
C ALA A 176 22.15 -1.55 -30.07
N GLN A 177 21.73 -2.76 -29.64
CA GLN A 177 22.15 -4.02 -30.23
C GLN A 177 21.71 -4.17 -31.71
N LEU A 178 20.60 -3.54 -32.08
CA LEU A 178 20.05 -3.57 -33.42
C LEU A 178 20.52 -2.41 -34.32
N GLY A 179 21.36 -1.51 -33.81
CA GLY A 179 21.79 -0.30 -34.52
C GLY A 179 20.74 0.79 -34.60
N TYR A 180 19.81 0.81 -33.64
CA TYR A 180 18.76 1.80 -33.48
C TYR A 180 18.99 2.64 -32.21
N THR A 181 18.31 3.77 -32.13
CA THR A 181 18.22 4.61 -30.94
C THR A 181 16.75 4.84 -30.58
N VAL A 182 16.46 4.91 -29.29
CA VAL A 182 15.12 5.28 -28.79
C VAL A 182 14.95 6.78 -28.96
N THR A 183 13.93 7.19 -29.72
CA THR A 183 13.65 8.59 -30.04
C THR A 183 12.48 9.18 -29.26
N GLY A 184 11.59 8.33 -28.72
CA GLY A 184 10.43 8.77 -27.98
C GLY A 184 9.62 7.61 -27.40
N VAL A 185 8.51 7.97 -26.77
CA VAL A 185 7.50 7.04 -26.25
C VAL A 185 6.22 7.24 -27.05
N GLN A 186 5.67 6.17 -27.61
CA GLN A 186 4.41 6.20 -28.34
C GLN A 186 3.21 5.99 -27.41
N SER A 187 3.30 5.01 -26.50
CA SER A 187 2.27 4.73 -25.51
C SER A 187 2.84 4.06 -24.26
N ILE A 188 2.19 4.28 -23.13
CA ILE A 188 2.45 3.62 -21.87
C ILE A 188 1.14 3.02 -21.38
N SER A 189 1.16 1.76 -20.99
CA SER A 189 0.07 1.10 -20.29
C SER A 189 0.56 0.70 -18.90
N LEU A 190 0.03 1.35 -17.90
CA LEU A 190 0.26 0.98 -16.50
C LEU A 190 -0.74 -0.13 -16.17
N ASN A 191 -0.24 -1.28 -15.81
CA ASN A 191 -1.07 -2.36 -15.30
C ASN A 191 -0.68 -2.61 -13.84
N PRO A 192 -1.30 -1.88 -12.89
CA PRO A 192 -1.03 -2.07 -11.48
C PRO A 192 -1.62 -3.42 -11.05
N GLN A 193 -0.89 -4.48 -11.25
CA GLN A 193 -1.11 -5.69 -10.47
C GLN A 193 -0.40 -5.51 -9.14
N SER A 194 -1.02 -4.75 -8.25
CA SER A 194 -0.58 -4.63 -6.87
C SER A 194 -0.84 -5.98 -6.17
N GLY A 195 0.08 -6.89 -6.36
CA GLY A 195 0.20 -8.06 -5.53
C GLY A 195 0.95 -7.67 -4.25
N VAL A 196 0.23 -7.26 -3.21
CA VAL A 196 0.81 -7.19 -1.87
C VAL A 196 1.11 -8.63 -1.46
N VAL A 197 2.33 -9.07 -1.66
CA VAL A 197 2.78 -10.36 -1.14
C VAL A 197 3.27 -10.12 0.28
N ALA A 198 2.39 -10.37 1.26
CA ALA A 198 2.79 -10.40 2.66
C ALA A 198 3.93 -11.40 2.82
N ALA A 199 5.11 -10.91 3.21
CA ALA A 199 6.22 -11.79 3.56
C ALA A 199 5.74 -12.71 4.71
N PRO A 200 6.02 -14.02 4.68
CA PRO A 200 5.60 -14.94 5.72
C PRO A 200 6.29 -14.59 7.04
N GLY A 201 5.62 -13.76 7.85
CA GLY A 201 6.02 -13.43 9.21
C GLY A 201 5.70 -14.60 10.14
N GLY A 202 6.51 -15.64 10.10
CA GLY A 202 6.43 -16.73 11.06
C GLY A 202 7.27 -16.45 12.29
N ALA A 203 6.67 -15.93 13.36
CA ALA A 203 7.22 -16.11 14.69
C ALA A 203 6.06 -16.22 15.70
N SER A 204 5.80 -17.43 16.16
CA SER A 204 4.95 -17.66 17.34
C SER A 204 5.58 -16.96 18.55
N PRO A 205 4.81 -16.21 19.35
CA PRO A 205 5.36 -15.56 20.54
C PRO A 205 5.75 -16.61 21.60
N PRO A 206 6.86 -16.42 22.29
CA PRO A 206 7.23 -17.24 23.42
C PRO A 206 6.26 -17.00 24.58
N THR A 207 5.85 -18.08 25.24
CA THR A 207 5.04 -18.07 26.46
C THR A 207 5.81 -17.34 27.57
N ALA A 208 5.37 -16.16 27.95
CA ALA A 208 6.02 -15.35 28.99
C ALA A 208 5.67 -15.90 30.38
N THR A 209 6.64 -16.51 31.04
CA THR A 209 6.66 -16.73 32.49
C THR A 209 7.16 -15.45 33.14
N GLY A 210 6.41 -14.93 34.13
CA GLY A 210 6.56 -13.59 34.69
C GLY A 210 7.99 -13.15 35.05
N ALA A 211 8.44 -12.16 34.31
CA ALA A 211 9.62 -11.36 34.56
C ALA A 211 9.21 -9.86 34.56
N PRO A 212 10.02 -8.94 35.11
CA PRO A 212 9.70 -7.52 35.11
C PRO A 212 9.42 -7.06 33.68
N SER A 213 8.37 -6.26 33.50
CA SER A 213 7.83 -5.87 32.21
C SER A 213 8.87 -5.14 31.35
N THR A 214 9.55 -5.89 30.48
CA THR A 214 10.26 -5.28 29.36
C THR A 214 9.24 -4.62 28.42
N PRO A 215 9.53 -3.43 27.88
CA PRO A 215 8.64 -2.79 26.92
C PRO A 215 8.29 -3.72 25.76
N THR A 216 7.03 -3.72 25.34
CA THR A 216 6.57 -4.55 24.22
C THR A 216 7.25 -4.06 22.94
N THR A 217 8.08 -4.92 22.33
CA THR A 217 8.71 -4.65 21.04
C THR A 217 7.87 -5.25 19.94
N VAL A 218 7.54 -4.45 18.95
CA VAL A 218 6.73 -4.86 17.79
C VAL A 218 7.50 -4.55 16.51
N HIS A 219 7.51 -5.51 15.59
CA HIS A 219 8.21 -5.42 14.31
C HIS A 219 7.18 -5.50 13.19
N PRO A 220 6.91 -4.40 12.45
CA PRO A 220 5.91 -4.38 11.38
C PRO A 220 6.32 -5.20 10.15
N GLY A 221 7.61 -5.57 10.02
CA GLY A 221 8.11 -6.18 8.79
C GLY A 221 8.21 -5.17 7.66
N ALA A 222 8.52 -5.66 6.46
CA ALA A 222 8.44 -4.90 5.21
C ALA A 222 7.63 -5.71 4.21
N GLU A 223 6.86 -5.02 3.39
CA GLU A 223 6.05 -5.61 2.32
C GLU A 223 6.65 -5.23 0.97
N GLU A 224 6.67 -6.18 0.04
CA GLU A 224 7.10 -5.93 -1.34
C GLU A 224 5.90 -5.49 -2.16
N VAL A 225 6.05 -4.37 -2.86
CA VAL A 225 5.05 -3.83 -3.80
C VAL A 225 5.63 -3.92 -5.20
N ASP A 226 4.96 -4.67 -6.07
CA ASP A 226 5.37 -4.90 -7.45
C ASP A 226 4.51 -4.10 -8.43
N ALA A 227 5.12 -3.66 -9.53
CA ALA A 227 4.42 -3.05 -10.65
C ALA A 227 4.98 -3.55 -11.97
N THR A 228 4.12 -3.65 -12.97
CA THR A 228 4.50 -3.97 -14.36
C THR A 228 3.95 -2.90 -15.29
N VAL A 229 4.78 -2.42 -16.21
CA VAL A 229 4.39 -1.43 -17.20
C VAL A 229 4.73 -1.94 -18.60
N ALA A 230 3.81 -1.81 -19.55
CA ALA A 230 4.07 -2.04 -20.97
C ALA A 230 4.29 -0.70 -21.65
N VAL A 231 5.45 -0.53 -22.30
CA VAL A 231 5.82 0.72 -22.98
C VAL A 231 6.13 0.44 -24.44
N VAL A 232 5.51 1.22 -25.31
CA VAL A 232 5.84 1.22 -26.74
C VAL A 232 6.72 2.43 -27.02
N PHE A 233 7.97 2.19 -27.39
CA PHE A 233 8.96 3.19 -27.76
C PHE A 233 8.99 3.39 -29.28
N THR A 234 9.28 4.61 -29.72
CA THR A 234 9.65 4.90 -31.08
C THR A 234 11.16 4.79 -31.24
N ILE A 235 11.62 4.13 -32.29
CA ILE A 235 13.05 3.93 -32.58
C ILE A 235 13.39 4.41 -33.98
N ALA A 236 14.63 4.89 -34.16
CA ALA A 236 15.16 5.28 -35.44
C ALA A 236 16.57 4.66 -35.66
N PRO A 237 16.97 4.37 -36.91
CA PRO A 237 18.31 3.90 -37.19
C PRO A 237 19.36 4.93 -36.73
N VAL A 238 20.47 4.45 -36.20
CA VAL A 238 21.63 5.32 -35.92
C VAL A 238 22.22 5.76 -37.24
N THR A 239 22.02 7.03 -37.63
CA THR A 239 22.70 7.60 -38.79
C THR A 239 24.17 7.76 -38.46
N SER A 240 25.02 6.84 -38.96
CA SER A 240 26.46 7.06 -38.98
C SER A 240 26.76 8.21 -39.95
N GLY A 241 27.02 9.40 -39.39
CA GLY A 241 27.50 10.52 -40.15
C GLY A 241 28.81 10.13 -40.87
N ARG A 242 28.75 10.16 -42.18
CA ARG A 242 29.94 10.05 -43.06
C ARG A 242 30.60 11.39 -43.17
#